data_7a6e2fbb42395444ad1c5076571dc840
#
_entry.id   7a6e2fbb42395444ad1c5076571dc840
#
_cell.length_a   1.000
_cell.length_b   1.000
_cell.length_c   1.000
_cell.angle_alpha   90.00
_cell.angle_beta   90.00
_cell.angle_gamma   90.00
#
_symmetry.space_group_name_H-M   'P 1'
#
loop_
_entity.id
_entity.type
_entity.pdbx_description
1 polymer ?
#
loop_
_entity_poly.entity_id
_entity_poly.type
_entity_poly.pdbx_seq_one_letter_code
_entity_poly.pdbx_strand_id
1 'polypeptide(L)'
;LLKKYRFFDIGNDNFYFDDYATRAEIERNEREFLKPSLESLLSLVRHHEGQFSFSLTISGFALRLIEDCCPDTLRLLVDLADTGCVEFVGMPYNHSLSSLTDEAEFGRQALKHSQEIERLFDLKPTTFRNTELIYTDNIGAQVYRMGFDTMLVEGAGRSLDVKGPDFVYFNPQQPRLRILPRNESISRMLEDALKDKKLFTPKYFAERLYEVDEYDDVIYLGLNFEYFDTTQYHNNEVLVFVKNLIDKVVDSGVYKFQTPGMAAQEYQPVGPFRAVAPVSGMNRFHDMTPWQGNELQQEALHKVASLQSMVATANREALSEIWERLQCSDYFYYMGTEFFNNPTYGYKPNPYKSPYEAFINYMNILGDLERRLGERIEQDKTDALSDDQIRDIISHYEKEIALLKQKLAN
;
A
#
# COMPACT_ATOMS: atom_id res chain seq x y z
N LEU A 1 13.86 -0.60 0.99
CA LEU A 1 14.56 -0.19 2.22
C LEU A 1 15.27 1.15 2.04
N LEU A 2 15.34 1.98 3.11
CA LEU A 2 16.16 3.19 3.12
C LEU A 2 17.60 2.83 3.53
N LYS A 3 18.57 3.50 2.89
CA LYS A 3 19.94 3.49 3.36
C LYS A 3 20.07 4.28 4.66
N LYS A 4 21.09 3.99 5.42
CA LYS A 4 21.47 4.83 6.56
C LYS A 4 22.01 6.15 6.03
N TYR A 5 21.28 7.24 6.26
CA TYR A 5 21.58 8.59 5.80
C TYR A 5 21.76 9.53 6.99
N ARG A 6 22.99 10.03 7.19
CA ARG A 6 23.35 10.85 8.34
C ARG A 6 23.27 12.32 7.99
N PHE A 7 23.24 13.17 8.99
CA PHE A 7 23.30 14.63 8.81
C PHE A 7 24.48 15.08 7.93
N PHE A 8 25.66 14.44 8.07
CA PHE A 8 26.85 14.77 7.27
C PHE A 8 26.80 14.25 5.82
N ASP A 9 25.82 13.43 5.48
CA ASP A 9 25.63 12.93 4.12
C ASP A 9 24.79 13.91 3.28
N ILE A 10 24.10 14.87 3.94
CA ILE A 10 23.30 15.90 3.27
C ILE A 10 24.21 16.71 2.33
N GLY A 11 23.81 16.79 1.05
CA GLY A 11 24.54 17.49 0.02
C GLY A 11 25.57 16.67 -0.74
N ASN A 12 25.90 15.46 -0.30
CA ASN A 12 26.94 14.64 -0.93
C ASN A 12 26.37 13.76 -2.05
N ASP A 13 25.39 12.88 -1.73
CA ASP A 13 24.77 12.01 -2.71
C ASP A 13 23.25 11.98 -2.52
N ASN A 14 22.53 11.36 -3.45
CA ASN A 14 21.07 11.18 -3.42
C ASN A 14 20.66 9.71 -3.43
N PHE A 15 21.53 8.81 -3.00
CA PHE A 15 21.26 7.38 -2.93
C PHE A 15 20.54 7.03 -1.63
N TYR A 16 19.28 7.47 -1.50
CA TYR A 16 18.46 7.28 -0.29
C TYR A 16 18.00 5.85 -0.08
N PHE A 17 17.91 5.05 -1.15
CA PHE A 17 17.37 3.70 -1.12
C PHE A 17 18.47 2.66 -1.23
N ASP A 18 18.32 1.58 -0.48
CA ASP A 18 19.17 0.39 -0.61
C ASP A 18 18.57 -0.54 -1.66
N ASP A 19 18.79 -0.19 -2.94
CA ASP A 19 18.22 -0.96 -4.05
C ASP A 19 18.85 -2.37 -4.13
N TYR A 20 20.09 -2.54 -3.68
CA TYR A 20 20.71 -3.85 -3.60
C TYR A 20 20.02 -4.76 -2.58
N ALA A 21 19.83 -4.28 -1.35
CA ALA A 21 19.12 -5.03 -0.32
C ALA A 21 17.66 -5.29 -0.73
N THR A 22 17.01 -4.31 -1.37
CA THR A 22 15.62 -4.45 -1.85
C THR A 22 15.51 -5.53 -2.93
N ARG A 23 16.46 -5.57 -3.88
CA ARG A 23 16.51 -6.63 -4.91
C ARG A 23 16.78 -8.00 -4.30
N ALA A 24 17.75 -8.09 -3.41
CA ALA A 24 18.07 -9.36 -2.72
C ALA A 24 16.88 -9.90 -1.91
N GLU A 25 16.08 -9.00 -1.31
CA GLU A 25 14.87 -9.36 -0.57
C GLU A 25 13.78 -9.90 -1.50
N ILE A 26 13.46 -9.23 -2.62
CA ILE A 26 12.42 -9.72 -3.53
C ILE A 26 12.81 -11.05 -4.19
N GLU A 27 14.09 -11.23 -4.59
CA GLU A 27 14.58 -12.49 -5.14
C GLU A 27 14.55 -13.65 -4.12
N ARG A 28 14.80 -13.35 -2.84
CA ARG A 28 14.62 -14.31 -1.76
C ARG A 28 13.16 -14.68 -1.59
N ASN A 29 12.28 -13.69 -1.48
CA ASN A 29 10.84 -13.88 -1.30
C ASN A 29 10.23 -14.64 -2.50
N GLU A 30 10.72 -14.39 -3.71
CA GLU A 30 10.34 -15.18 -4.90
C GLU A 30 10.57 -16.66 -4.69
N ARG A 31 11.79 -17.03 -4.30
CA ARG A 31 12.16 -18.45 -4.14
C ARG A 31 11.47 -19.11 -2.96
N GLU A 32 11.33 -18.39 -1.84
CA GLU A 32 10.85 -18.95 -0.57
C GLU A 32 9.34 -19.13 -0.55
N PHE A 33 8.58 -18.19 -1.12
CA PHE A 33 7.12 -18.28 -1.04
C PHE A 33 6.34 -17.70 -2.24
N LEU A 34 6.78 -16.62 -2.93
CA LEU A 34 5.96 -16.00 -3.96
C LEU A 34 5.71 -16.96 -5.12
N LYS A 35 6.76 -17.48 -5.75
CA LYS A 35 6.65 -18.38 -6.89
C LYS A 35 5.92 -19.69 -6.53
N PRO A 36 6.30 -20.44 -5.46
CA PRO A 36 5.58 -21.66 -5.08
C PRO A 36 4.09 -21.43 -4.79
N SER A 37 3.75 -20.32 -4.17
CA SER A 37 2.35 -20.01 -3.85
C SER A 37 1.54 -19.66 -5.09
N LEU A 38 2.09 -18.85 -6.00
CA LEU A 38 1.42 -18.51 -7.25
C LEU A 38 1.25 -19.73 -8.17
N GLU A 39 2.25 -20.62 -8.23
CA GLU A 39 2.13 -21.91 -8.94
C GLU A 39 1.01 -22.77 -8.36
N SER A 40 0.92 -22.85 -7.02
CA SER A 40 -0.15 -23.58 -6.35
C SER A 40 -1.53 -22.99 -6.64
N LEU A 41 -1.68 -21.65 -6.54
CA LEU A 41 -2.93 -20.95 -6.82
C LEU A 41 -3.35 -21.09 -8.28
N LEU A 42 -2.43 -20.99 -9.23
CA LEU A 42 -2.70 -21.22 -10.65
C LEU A 42 -3.18 -22.65 -10.92
N SER A 43 -2.54 -23.64 -10.27
CA SER A 43 -2.96 -25.04 -10.35
C SER A 43 -4.39 -25.23 -9.80
N LEU A 44 -4.74 -24.58 -8.69
CA LEU A 44 -6.08 -24.65 -8.10
C LEU A 44 -7.14 -24.01 -8.99
N VAL A 45 -6.87 -22.83 -9.56
CA VAL A 45 -7.78 -22.19 -10.52
C VAL A 45 -8.05 -23.09 -11.72
N ARG A 46 -7.01 -23.70 -12.29
CA ARG A 46 -7.13 -24.62 -13.42
C ARG A 46 -7.86 -25.91 -13.05
N HIS A 47 -7.63 -26.42 -11.83
CA HIS A 47 -8.27 -27.66 -11.36
C HIS A 47 -9.77 -27.52 -11.17
N HIS A 48 -10.21 -26.38 -10.61
CA HIS A 48 -11.61 -26.11 -10.28
C HIS A 48 -12.43 -25.47 -11.42
N GLU A 49 -11.84 -25.30 -12.61
CA GLU A 49 -12.54 -24.89 -13.85
C GLU A 49 -13.47 -23.68 -13.66
N GLY A 50 -12.97 -22.62 -13.01
CA GLY A 50 -13.72 -21.37 -12.74
C GLY A 50 -14.59 -21.37 -11.49
N GLN A 51 -14.64 -22.46 -10.71
CA GLN A 51 -15.33 -22.48 -9.41
C GLN A 51 -14.51 -21.84 -8.28
N PHE A 52 -13.20 -21.64 -8.50
CA PHE A 52 -12.31 -20.94 -7.59
C PHE A 52 -11.85 -19.63 -8.20
N SER A 53 -12.22 -18.52 -7.59
CA SER A 53 -11.80 -17.17 -7.95
C SER A 53 -11.29 -16.42 -6.73
N PHE A 54 -10.37 -15.50 -6.93
CA PHE A 54 -9.82 -14.69 -5.85
C PHE A 54 -9.31 -13.33 -6.39
N SER A 55 -8.80 -12.48 -5.50
CA SER A 55 -8.17 -11.21 -5.89
C SER A 55 -6.75 -11.10 -5.38
N LEU A 56 -5.92 -10.37 -6.12
CA LEU A 56 -4.56 -10.01 -5.74
C LEU A 56 -4.42 -8.49 -5.62
N THR A 57 -3.78 -8.05 -4.54
CA THR A 57 -3.39 -6.66 -4.34
C THR A 57 -1.87 -6.61 -4.25
N ILE A 58 -1.22 -6.04 -5.25
CA ILE A 58 0.25 -5.94 -5.36
C ILE A 58 0.57 -4.49 -5.67
N SER A 59 1.42 -3.83 -4.88
CA SER A 59 1.79 -2.44 -5.15
C SER A 59 2.52 -2.29 -6.48
N GLY A 60 2.35 -1.16 -7.15
CA GLY A 60 3.02 -0.90 -8.43
C GLY A 60 4.55 -0.95 -8.30
N PHE A 61 5.10 -0.51 -7.17
CA PHE A 61 6.53 -0.66 -6.89
C PHE A 61 6.96 -2.13 -6.79
N ALA A 62 6.16 -2.99 -6.16
CA ALA A 62 6.44 -4.43 -6.10
C ALA A 62 6.31 -5.09 -7.49
N LEU A 63 5.32 -4.71 -8.30
CA LEU A 63 5.18 -5.19 -9.68
C LEU A 63 6.40 -4.83 -10.53
N ARG A 64 6.90 -3.60 -10.42
CA ARG A 64 8.13 -3.17 -11.10
C ARG A 64 9.35 -3.99 -10.66
N LEU A 65 9.50 -4.25 -9.34
CA LEU A 65 10.59 -5.11 -8.85
C LEU A 65 10.46 -6.55 -9.35
N ILE A 66 9.25 -7.10 -9.41
CA ILE A 66 8.99 -8.43 -9.97
C ILE A 66 9.36 -8.47 -11.46
N GLU A 67 8.97 -7.46 -12.23
CA GLU A 67 9.33 -7.35 -13.64
C GLU A 67 10.85 -7.28 -13.83
N ASP A 68 11.55 -6.49 -13.02
CA ASP A 68 13.01 -6.29 -13.14
C ASP A 68 13.83 -7.49 -12.67
N CYS A 69 13.37 -8.26 -11.66
CA CYS A 69 14.18 -9.25 -10.96
C CYS A 69 13.63 -10.67 -11.01
N CYS A 70 12.33 -10.86 -11.27
CA CYS A 70 11.61 -12.12 -11.09
C CYS A 70 10.72 -12.45 -12.30
N PRO A 71 11.27 -12.59 -13.53
CA PRO A 71 10.48 -12.74 -14.75
C PRO A 71 9.60 -13.99 -14.78
N ASP A 72 9.99 -15.04 -14.06
CA ASP A 72 9.17 -16.26 -13.94
C ASP A 72 7.91 -16.00 -13.11
N THR A 73 8.04 -15.23 -12.03
CA THR A 73 6.91 -14.80 -11.20
C THR A 73 5.97 -13.87 -11.98
N LEU A 74 6.50 -12.96 -12.80
CA LEU A 74 5.67 -12.12 -13.66
C LEU A 74 4.85 -12.97 -14.64
N ARG A 75 5.46 -13.98 -15.26
CA ARG A 75 4.73 -14.92 -16.15
C ARG A 75 3.58 -15.64 -15.44
N LEU A 76 3.79 -16.06 -14.18
CA LEU A 76 2.73 -16.69 -13.39
C LEU A 76 1.57 -15.70 -13.10
N LEU A 77 1.88 -14.42 -12.85
CA LEU A 77 0.85 -13.40 -12.68
C LEU A 77 0.06 -13.15 -13.97
N VAL A 78 0.73 -13.13 -15.12
CA VAL A 78 0.06 -13.06 -16.45
C VAL A 78 -0.80 -14.30 -16.69
N ASP A 79 -0.28 -15.49 -16.44
CA ASP A 79 -1.04 -16.75 -16.56
C ASP A 79 -2.29 -16.75 -15.68
N LEU A 80 -2.20 -16.19 -14.46
CA LEU A 80 -3.34 -16.03 -13.54
C LEU A 80 -4.36 -15.03 -14.09
N ALA A 81 -3.91 -13.90 -14.65
CA ALA A 81 -4.77 -12.92 -15.29
C ALA A 81 -5.56 -13.51 -16.45
N ASP A 82 -4.88 -14.29 -17.29
CA ASP A 82 -5.47 -14.94 -18.48
C ASP A 82 -6.54 -16.00 -18.13
N THR A 83 -6.56 -16.49 -16.88
CA THR A 83 -7.63 -17.43 -16.45
C THR A 83 -9.01 -16.76 -16.34
N GLY A 84 -9.07 -15.44 -16.19
CA GLY A 84 -10.31 -14.71 -15.89
C GLY A 84 -10.87 -14.96 -14.50
N CYS A 85 -10.18 -15.74 -13.65
CA CYS A 85 -10.60 -16.07 -12.29
C CYS A 85 -9.92 -15.20 -11.21
N VAL A 86 -9.01 -14.32 -11.60
CA VAL A 86 -8.24 -13.48 -10.69
C VAL A 86 -8.48 -12.01 -10.98
N GLU A 87 -8.90 -11.26 -9.96
CA GLU A 87 -9.04 -9.80 -10.03
C GLU A 87 -7.79 -9.13 -9.46
N PHE A 88 -7.13 -8.30 -10.26
CA PHE A 88 -6.06 -7.42 -9.79
C PHE A 88 -6.68 -6.13 -9.24
N VAL A 89 -6.49 -5.89 -7.95
CA VAL A 89 -7.14 -4.80 -7.22
C VAL A 89 -6.28 -3.55 -7.27
N GLY A 90 -6.88 -2.40 -7.60
CA GLY A 90 -6.23 -1.08 -7.59
C GLY A 90 -5.80 -0.65 -6.18
N MET A 91 -4.69 0.09 -6.09
CA MET A 91 -4.18 0.65 -4.83
C MET A 91 -3.24 1.84 -5.09
N PRO A 92 -2.79 2.59 -4.04
CA PRO A 92 -1.70 3.55 -4.21
C PRO A 92 -0.41 2.87 -4.67
N TYR A 93 0.22 3.40 -5.72
CA TYR A 93 1.37 2.77 -6.40
C TYR A 93 2.51 2.35 -5.47
N ASN A 94 2.87 3.21 -4.51
CA ASN A 94 3.96 2.97 -3.55
C ASN A 94 3.48 2.48 -2.17
N HIS A 95 2.27 1.95 -2.05
CA HIS A 95 1.68 1.62 -0.74
C HIS A 95 1.72 2.80 0.23
N SER A 96 1.41 3.98 -0.27
CA SER A 96 1.59 5.26 0.41
C SER A 96 0.43 5.63 1.33
N LEU A 97 0.69 6.57 2.24
CA LEU A 97 -0.34 7.22 3.05
C LEU A 97 -0.92 8.49 2.40
N SER A 98 -0.77 8.65 1.08
CA SER A 98 -1.24 9.84 0.35
C SER A 98 -2.72 10.12 0.53
N SER A 99 -3.56 9.10 0.74
CA SER A 99 -4.99 9.27 1.03
C SER A 99 -5.29 10.07 2.30
N LEU A 100 -4.30 10.25 3.20
CA LEU A 100 -4.40 11.02 4.43
C LEU A 100 -3.82 12.44 4.32
N THR A 101 -3.03 12.70 3.28
CA THR A 101 -2.22 13.93 3.17
C THR A 101 -2.64 14.81 2.01
N ASP A 102 -2.92 14.21 0.84
CA ASP A 102 -3.21 14.98 -0.37
C ASP A 102 -4.04 14.19 -1.38
N GLU A 103 -5.21 14.76 -1.74
CA GLU A 103 -6.17 14.12 -2.66
C GLU A 103 -5.61 13.98 -4.09
N ALA A 104 -4.85 14.97 -4.56
CA ALA A 104 -4.31 14.95 -5.92
C ALA A 104 -3.22 13.90 -6.06
N GLU A 105 -2.32 13.80 -5.07
CA GLU A 105 -1.28 12.78 -5.01
C GLU A 105 -1.88 11.38 -4.87
N PHE A 106 -2.89 11.23 -4.03
CA PHE A 106 -3.61 9.96 -3.89
C PHE A 106 -4.20 9.51 -5.23
N GLY A 107 -4.87 10.42 -5.94
CA GLY A 107 -5.42 10.15 -7.28
C GLY A 107 -4.33 9.82 -8.31
N ARG A 108 -3.21 10.52 -8.27
CA ARG A 108 -2.08 10.28 -9.18
C ARG A 108 -1.46 8.89 -8.95
N GLN A 109 -1.24 8.48 -7.72
CA GLN A 109 -0.71 7.15 -7.41
C GLN A 109 -1.70 6.03 -7.76
N ALA A 110 -2.99 6.24 -7.53
CA ALA A 110 -4.03 5.29 -7.92
C ALA A 110 -4.10 5.11 -9.44
N LEU A 111 -4.03 6.21 -10.21
CA LEU A 111 -3.99 6.18 -11.68
C LEU A 111 -2.73 5.48 -12.19
N LYS A 112 -1.56 5.83 -11.65
CA LYS A 112 -0.28 5.20 -12.02
C LYS A 112 -0.31 3.70 -11.79
N HIS A 113 -0.91 3.25 -10.69
CA HIS A 113 -1.08 1.82 -10.40
C HIS A 113 -2.03 1.15 -11.39
N SER A 114 -3.17 1.78 -11.71
CA SER A 114 -4.12 1.22 -12.69
C SER A 114 -3.50 1.08 -14.08
N GLN A 115 -2.71 2.07 -14.51
CA GLN A 115 -1.97 2.01 -15.76
C GLN A 115 -0.93 0.88 -15.78
N GLU A 116 -0.29 0.61 -14.65
CA GLU A 116 0.65 -0.51 -14.53
C GLU A 116 -0.04 -1.87 -14.62
N ILE A 117 -1.19 -2.05 -13.98
CA ILE A 117 -2.01 -3.25 -14.12
C ILE A 117 -2.46 -3.43 -15.57
N GLU A 118 -2.95 -2.37 -16.23
CA GLU A 118 -3.37 -2.42 -17.63
C GLU A 118 -2.19 -2.76 -18.55
N ARG A 119 -1.02 -2.17 -18.32
CA ARG A 119 0.20 -2.45 -19.11
C ARG A 119 0.67 -3.90 -19.00
N LEU A 120 0.63 -4.47 -17.78
CA LEU A 120 1.18 -5.82 -17.53
C LEU A 120 0.19 -6.94 -17.85
N PHE A 121 -1.11 -6.70 -17.66
CA PHE A 121 -2.12 -7.76 -17.64
C PHE A 121 -3.28 -7.52 -18.62
N ASP A 122 -3.31 -6.38 -19.32
CA ASP A 122 -4.43 -5.96 -20.19
C ASP A 122 -5.79 -5.93 -19.43
N LEU A 123 -5.74 -5.61 -18.13
CA LEU A 123 -6.89 -5.56 -17.24
C LEU A 123 -7.04 -4.15 -16.64
N LYS A 124 -8.26 -3.65 -16.55
CA LYS A 124 -8.55 -2.39 -15.87
C LYS A 124 -9.15 -2.68 -14.49
N PRO A 125 -8.47 -2.28 -13.39
CA PRO A 125 -9.00 -2.48 -12.04
C PRO A 125 -10.32 -1.71 -11.83
N THR A 126 -11.33 -2.38 -11.30
CA THR A 126 -12.61 -1.76 -10.90
C THR A 126 -12.82 -1.77 -9.39
N THR A 127 -12.10 -2.63 -8.68
CA THR A 127 -12.04 -2.69 -7.23
C THR A 127 -10.79 -1.99 -6.71
N PHE A 128 -10.90 -1.27 -5.59
CA PHE A 128 -9.82 -0.56 -4.94
C PHE A 128 -9.60 -1.03 -3.50
N ARG A 129 -8.35 -1.17 -3.09
CA ARG A 129 -7.93 -1.40 -1.72
C ARG A 129 -6.91 -0.35 -1.33
N ASN A 130 -7.29 0.55 -0.43
CA ASN A 130 -6.32 1.53 0.07
C ASN A 130 -5.26 0.86 0.95
N THR A 131 -4.13 1.52 1.12
CA THR A 131 -3.06 1.13 2.04
C THR A 131 -3.65 0.74 3.39
N GLU A 132 -3.33 -0.48 3.85
CA GLU A 132 -3.77 -1.07 5.13
C GLU A 132 -5.28 -0.95 5.41
N LEU A 133 -6.10 -1.01 4.35
CA LEU A 133 -7.55 -0.87 4.39
C LEU A 133 -8.03 0.47 4.99
N ILE A 134 -7.19 1.51 4.93
CA ILE A 134 -7.53 2.84 5.45
C ILE A 134 -8.74 3.39 4.69
N TYR A 135 -9.78 3.75 5.45
CA TYR A 135 -11.02 4.27 4.91
C TYR A 135 -11.59 5.40 5.76
N THR A 136 -12.15 6.39 5.07
CA THR A 136 -13.15 7.34 5.56
C THR A 136 -14.22 7.51 4.49
N ASP A 137 -15.37 8.09 4.85
CA ASP A 137 -16.42 8.42 3.88
C ASP A 137 -15.88 9.28 2.73
N ASN A 138 -14.97 10.21 3.03
CA ASN A 138 -14.33 11.08 2.05
C ASN A 138 -13.35 10.33 1.13
N ILE A 139 -12.52 9.44 1.69
CA ILE A 139 -11.62 8.57 0.90
C ILE A 139 -12.44 7.71 -0.08
N GLY A 140 -13.54 7.10 0.40
CA GLY A 140 -14.42 6.35 -0.49
C GLY A 140 -15.01 7.20 -1.61
N ALA A 141 -15.44 8.42 -1.30
CA ALA A 141 -15.94 9.34 -2.32
C ALA A 141 -14.86 9.71 -3.36
N GLN A 142 -13.59 9.87 -2.95
CA GLN A 142 -12.46 10.09 -3.86
C GLN A 142 -12.23 8.86 -4.74
N VAL A 143 -12.22 7.65 -4.18
CA VAL A 143 -12.04 6.39 -4.91
C VAL A 143 -13.11 6.25 -6.02
N TYR A 144 -14.36 6.58 -5.74
CA TYR A 144 -15.39 6.60 -6.76
C TYR A 144 -15.11 7.61 -7.88
N ARG A 145 -14.65 8.83 -7.53
CA ARG A 145 -14.27 9.85 -8.54
C ARG A 145 -13.09 9.43 -9.41
N MET A 146 -12.22 8.55 -8.92
CA MET A 146 -11.12 7.93 -9.67
C MET A 146 -11.59 6.85 -10.65
N GLY A 147 -12.88 6.45 -10.60
CA GLY A 147 -13.49 5.49 -11.53
C GLY A 147 -13.56 4.06 -11.02
N PHE A 148 -13.39 3.83 -9.72
CA PHE A 148 -13.59 2.52 -9.10
C PHE A 148 -15.04 2.35 -8.64
N ASP A 149 -15.58 1.15 -8.78
CA ASP A 149 -16.97 0.83 -8.43
C ASP A 149 -17.08 0.11 -7.09
N THR A 150 -16.00 -0.52 -6.64
CA THR A 150 -15.94 -1.32 -5.42
C THR A 150 -14.72 -0.93 -4.59
N MET A 151 -14.87 -0.91 -3.26
CA MET A 151 -13.75 -0.70 -2.34
C MET A 151 -13.75 -1.73 -1.23
N LEU A 152 -12.56 -2.33 -1.00
CA LEU A 152 -12.29 -3.23 0.11
C LEU A 152 -11.88 -2.41 1.34
N VAL A 153 -12.51 -2.68 2.48
CA VAL A 153 -12.27 -1.96 3.74
C VAL A 153 -12.16 -2.92 4.92
N GLU A 154 -11.71 -2.43 6.08
CA GLU A 154 -11.76 -3.20 7.31
C GLU A 154 -13.17 -3.22 7.90
N GLY A 155 -13.61 -4.40 8.35
CA GLY A 155 -14.90 -4.60 9.00
C GLY A 155 -14.93 -4.08 10.44
N ALA A 156 -14.52 -2.82 10.65
CA ALA A 156 -14.52 -2.19 11.97
C ALA A 156 -15.93 -2.04 12.52
N GLY A 157 -16.22 -2.64 13.68
CA GLY A 157 -17.57 -2.70 14.27
C GLY A 157 -18.25 -1.33 14.44
N ARG A 158 -17.47 -0.24 14.62
CA ARG A 158 -17.99 1.13 14.70
C ARG A 158 -18.52 1.68 13.37
N SER A 159 -18.15 1.08 12.26
CA SER A 159 -18.55 1.49 10.90
C SER A 159 -19.65 0.61 10.32
N LEU A 160 -19.86 -0.55 10.93
CA LEU A 160 -20.92 -1.51 10.57
C LEU A 160 -22.21 -1.14 11.27
N ASP A 161 -23.32 -1.35 10.59
CA ASP A 161 -24.64 -1.34 11.21
C ASP A 161 -24.85 -2.67 11.95
N VAL A 162 -26.06 -2.92 12.46
CA VAL A 162 -26.44 -4.12 13.20
C VAL A 162 -26.19 -5.44 12.44
N LYS A 163 -25.99 -5.37 11.12
CA LYS A 163 -25.87 -6.54 10.24
C LYS A 163 -24.49 -7.20 10.19
N GLY A 164 -23.43 -6.56 10.69
CA GLY A 164 -22.09 -7.15 10.65
C GLY A 164 -21.34 -6.99 9.30
N PRO A 165 -20.16 -7.63 9.12
CA PRO A 165 -19.28 -7.41 7.96
C PRO A 165 -19.69 -8.20 6.70
N ASP A 166 -20.56 -9.20 6.82
CA ASP A 166 -20.79 -10.21 5.78
C ASP A 166 -21.87 -9.79 4.76
N PHE A 167 -21.90 -8.49 4.45
CA PHE A 167 -22.83 -7.87 3.49
C PHE A 167 -22.11 -6.87 2.60
N VAL A 168 -22.74 -6.56 1.47
CA VAL A 168 -22.36 -5.40 0.64
C VAL A 168 -22.94 -4.14 1.25
N TYR A 169 -22.12 -3.11 1.38
CA TYR A 169 -22.49 -1.76 1.80
C TYR A 169 -22.30 -0.75 0.68
N PHE A 170 -22.62 0.51 0.93
CA PHE A 170 -22.31 1.61 0.03
C PHE A 170 -21.65 2.79 0.78
N ASN A 171 -20.87 3.60 0.04
CA ASN A 171 -20.33 4.83 0.60
C ASN A 171 -21.42 5.89 0.78
N PRO A 172 -21.58 6.53 1.96
CA PRO A 172 -22.67 7.47 2.22
C PRO A 172 -22.61 8.75 1.38
N GLN A 173 -21.43 9.16 0.90
CA GLN A 173 -21.26 10.33 0.03
C GLN A 173 -21.38 9.97 -1.46
N GLN A 174 -21.09 8.71 -1.82
CA GLN A 174 -21.18 8.17 -3.18
C GLN A 174 -21.89 6.81 -3.18
N PRO A 175 -23.23 6.78 -3.14
CA PRO A 175 -23.99 5.52 -2.97
C PRO A 175 -23.79 4.48 -4.09
N ARG A 176 -23.16 4.85 -5.20
CA ARG A 176 -22.80 3.91 -6.27
C ARG A 176 -21.52 3.13 -5.98
N LEU A 177 -20.63 3.65 -5.10
CA LEU A 177 -19.47 2.89 -4.64
C LEU A 177 -19.91 1.80 -3.69
N ARG A 178 -19.66 0.57 -4.07
CA ARG A 178 -19.87 -0.63 -3.24
C ARG A 178 -18.71 -0.78 -2.25
N ILE A 179 -19.05 -1.14 -1.01
CA ILE A 179 -18.07 -1.35 0.05
C ILE A 179 -18.19 -2.79 0.51
N LEU A 180 -17.06 -3.50 0.51
CA LEU A 180 -16.93 -4.85 1.04
C LEU A 180 -16.07 -4.83 2.31
N PRO A 181 -16.68 -4.94 3.50
CA PRO A 181 -15.94 -5.02 4.75
C PRO A 181 -15.29 -6.39 4.93
N ARG A 182 -14.02 -6.42 5.37
CA ARG A 182 -13.33 -7.65 5.71
C ARG A 182 -13.96 -8.29 6.97
N ASN A 183 -14.26 -9.57 6.92
CA ASN A 183 -14.58 -10.31 8.13
C ASN A 183 -13.27 -10.56 8.90
N GLU A 184 -13.01 -9.69 9.90
CA GLU A 184 -11.79 -9.74 10.70
C GLU A 184 -11.66 -11.05 11.47
N SER A 185 -12.76 -11.51 12.09
CA SER A 185 -12.74 -12.71 12.95
C SER A 185 -12.34 -13.95 12.16
N ILE A 186 -12.95 -14.18 11.01
CA ILE A 186 -12.68 -15.35 10.17
C ILE A 186 -11.32 -15.20 9.49
N SER A 187 -10.97 -13.99 9.02
CA SER A 187 -9.63 -13.74 8.45
C SER A 187 -8.52 -14.03 9.44
N ARG A 188 -8.63 -13.56 10.70
CA ARG A 188 -7.65 -13.86 11.75
C ARG A 188 -7.57 -15.36 12.09
N MET A 189 -8.71 -16.04 12.14
CA MET A 189 -8.72 -17.49 12.36
C MET A 189 -7.97 -18.21 11.23
N LEU A 190 -8.11 -17.76 9.98
CA LEU A 190 -7.37 -18.31 8.85
C LEU A 190 -5.87 -18.00 8.96
N GLU A 191 -5.51 -16.76 9.30
CA GLU A 191 -4.11 -16.37 9.55
C GLU A 191 -3.45 -17.25 10.62
N ASP A 192 -4.15 -17.50 11.74
CA ASP A 192 -3.65 -18.33 12.82
C ASP A 192 -3.52 -19.81 12.39
N ALA A 193 -4.44 -20.30 11.56
CA ALA A 193 -4.35 -21.64 10.99
C ALA A 193 -3.15 -21.80 10.03
N LEU A 194 -2.82 -20.75 9.28
CA LEU A 194 -1.67 -20.74 8.39
C LEU A 194 -0.34 -20.65 9.16
N LYS A 195 -0.32 -19.94 10.30
CA LYS A 195 0.85 -19.86 11.17
C LYS A 195 1.12 -21.19 11.90
N ASP A 196 0.09 -21.83 12.43
CA ASP A 196 0.18 -23.10 13.15
C ASP A 196 -0.98 -24.04 12.79
N LYS A 197 -0.69 -25.01 11.90
CA LYS A 197 -1.65 -26.04 11.48
C LYS A 197 -2.24 -26.89 12.60
N LYS A 198 -1.63 -26.88 13.80
CA LYS A 198 -2.17 -27.62 14.95
C LYS A 198 -3.36 -26.93 15.58
N LEU A 199 -3.51 -25.61 15.35
CA LEU A 199 -4.62 -24.86 15.89
C LEU A 199 -5.93 -25.23 15.18
N PHE A 200 -5.89 -25.35 13.83
CA PHE A 200 -7.07 -25.61 13.03
C PHE A 200 -6.77 -26.56 11.86
N THR A 201 -7.70 -27.46 11.57
CA THR A 201 -7.65 -28.25 10.33
C THR A 201 -8.47 -27.58 9.23
N PRO A 202 -8.20 -27.85 7.92
CA PRO A 202 -9.03 -27.36 6.83
C PRO A 202 -10.52 -27.74 6.99
N LYS A 203 -10.79 -28.91 7.53
CA LYS A 203 -12.17 -29.36 7.83
C LYS A 203 -12.82 -28.48 8.89
N TYR A 204 -12.15 -28.25 10.03
CA TYR A 204 -12.66 -27.42 11.11
C TYR A 204 -12.92 -25.98 10.63
N PHE A 205 -11.97 -25.42 9.85
CA PHE A 205 -12.15 -24.08 9.32
C PHE A 205 -13.34 -23.98 8.37
N ALA A 206 -13.53 -24.97 7.47
CA ALA A 206 -14.68 -25.01 6.58
C ALA A 206 -16.01 -25.13 7.38
N GLU A 207 -16.04 -25.96 8.44
CA GLU A 207 -17.20 -26.06 9.32
C GLU A 207 -17.53 -24.72 10.00
N ARG A 208 -16.52 -23.95 10.41
CA ARG A 208 -16.73 -22.59 10.97
C ARG A 208 -17.25 -21.60 9.94
N LEU A 209 -16.84 -21.70 8.67
CA LEU A 209 -17.45 -20.91 7.60
C LEU A 209 -18.95 -21.24 7.45
N TYR A 210 -19.33 -22.51 7.60
CA TYR A 210 -20.75 -22.93 7.45
C TYR A 210 -21.61 -22.54 8.65
N GLU A 211 -21.02 -22.08 9.77
CA GLU A 211 -21.76 -21.54 10.91
C GLU A 211 -22.09 -20.04 10.74
N VAL A 212 -21.59 -19.38 9.69
CA VAL A 212 -22.02 -18.03 9.32
C VAL A 212 -23.49 -18.06 8.94
N ASP A 213 -24.23 -17.02 9.28
CA ASP A 213 -25.69 -16.96 9.10
C ASP A 213 -26.06 -17.17 7.62
N GLU A 214 -27.03 -18.03 7.35
CA GLU A 214 -27.53 -18.31 6.00
C GLU A 214 -28.12 -17.08 5.30
N TYR A 215 -28.36 -15.99 6.02
CA TYR A 215 -28.86 -14.71 5.50
C TYR A 215 -27.73 -13.74 5.16
N ASP A 216 -26.47 -14.10 5.42
CA ASP A 216 -25.31 -13.27 5.06
C ASP A 216 -24.99 -13.46 3.57
N ASP A 217 -24.70 -12.33 2.89
CA ASP A 217 -24.53 -12.33 1.43
C ASP A 217 -23.10 -12.70 0.99
N VAL A 218 -22.08 -12.12 1.66
CA VAL A 218 -20.68 -12.17 1.22
C VAL A 218 -19.72 -12.22 2.39
N ILE A 219 -18.85 -13.21 2.43
CA ILE A 219 -17.75 -13.26 3.39
C ILE A 219 -16.45 -12.80 2.68
N TYR A 220 -15.98 -11.58 2.98
CA TYR A 220 -14.68 -11.13 2.48
C TYR A 220 -13.56 -11.55 3.44
N LEU A 221 -12.68 -12.44 2.97
CA LEU A 221 -11.47 -12.87 3.67
C LEU A 221 -10.26 -12.17 3.05
N GLY A 222 -9.53 -11.42 3.88
CA GLY A 222 -8.30 -10.74 3.48
C GLY A 222 -7.09 -11.32 4.20
N LEU A 223 -6.08 -11.74 3.45
CA LEU A 223 -4.82 -12.30 3.93
C LEU A 223 -3.64 -11.54 3.37
N ASN A 224 -2.60 -11.38 4.18
CA ASN A 224 -1.30 -10.96 3.67
C ASN A 224 -0.56 -12.16 3.06
N PHE A 225 0.08 -11.92 1.91
CA PHE A 225 0.78 -12.97 1.18
C PHE A 225 1.97 -13.57 1.98
N GLU A 226 2.49 -12.84 2.95
CA GLU A 226 3.53 -13.26 3.88
C GLU A 226 3.16 -14.52 4.70
N TYR A 227 1.87 -14.78 4.91
CA TYR A 227 1.42 -16.01 5.59
C TYR A 227 1.74 -17.29 4.82
N PHE A 228 2.11 -17.18 3.55
CA PHE A 228 2.62 -18.29 2.76
C PHE A 228 4.13 -18.52 2.92
N ASP A 229 4.84 -17.64 3.65
CA ASP A 229 6.26 -17.80 3.97
C ASP A 229 6.46 -18.93 5.00
N THR A 230 6.75 -20.14 4.48
CA THR A 230 6.96 -21.34 5.29
C THR A 230 8.20 -21.23 6.18
N THR A 231 9.16 -20.38 5.86
CA THR A 231 10.39 -20.18 6.63
C THR A 231 10.13 -19.35 7.87
N GLN A 232 9.32 -18.30 7.73
CA GLN A 232 8.97 -17.41 8.82
C GLN A 232 8.05 -18.10 9.87
N TYR A 233 7.06 -18.84 9.39
CA TYR A 233 6.06 -19.46 10.26
C TYR A 233 6.36 -20.94 10.56
N HIS A 234 7.47 -21.49 10.05
CA HIS A 234 7.85 -22.89 10.25
C HIS A 234 6.73 -23.88 9.86
N ASN A 235 5.88 -23.51 8.92
CA ASN A 235 4.72 -24.29 8.48
C ASN A 235 4.90 -24.76 7.04
N ASN A 236 5.57 -25.88 6.84
CA ASN A 236 5.86 -26.47 5.53
C ASN A 236 4.63 -27.02 4.79
N GLU A 237 3.44 -26.99 5.42
CA GLU A 237 2.21 -27.54 4.85
C GLU A 237 1.17 -26.45 4.55
N VAL A 238 1.56 -25.17 4.58
CA VAL A 238 0.61 -24.06 4.34
C VAL A 238 -0.11 -24.17 3.00
N LEU A 239 0.61 -24.50 1.93
CA LEU A 239 0.02 -24.68 0.59
C LEU A 239 -0.92 -25.88 0.54
N VAL A 240 -0.57 -26.97 1.24
CA VAL A 240 -1.43 -28.16 1.35
C VAL A 240 -2.69 -27.84 2.16
N PHE A 241 -2.58 -27.03 3.23
CA PHE A 241 -3.72 -26.55 3.98
C PHE A 241 -4.68 -25.75 3.10
N VAL A 242 -4.16 -24.76 2.38
CA VAL A 242 -4.94 -23.89 1.49
C VAL A 242 -5.63 -24.70 0.40
N LYS A 243 -4.90 -25.60 -0.25
CA LYS A 243 -5.49 -26.51 -1.25
C LYS A 243 -6.66 -27.29 -0.67
N ASN A 244 -6.45 -27.99 0.45
CA ASN A 244 -7.46 -28.84 1.07
C ASN A 244 -8.66 -28.02 1.57
N LEU A 245 -8.47 -26.76 1.95
CA LEU A 245 -9.55 -25.86 2.34
C LEU A 245 -10.41 -25.48 1.11
N ILE A 246 -9.77 -25.05 0.03
CA ILE A 246 -10.45 -24.67 -1.21
C ILE A 246 -11.24 -25.88 -1.77
N ASP A 247 -10.59 -27.06 -1.87
CA ASP A 247 -11.25 -28.31 -2.31
C ASP A 247 -12.52 -28.55 -1.49
N LYS A 248 -12.45 -28.44 -0.15
CA LYS A 248 -13.61 -28.67 0.73
C LYS A 248 -14.73 -27.66 0.53
N VAL A 249 -14.40 -26.39 0.36
CA VAL A 249 -15.41 -25.33 0.16
C VAL A 249 -16.10 -25.53 -1.18
N VAL A 250 -15.33 -25.79 -2.25
CA VAL A 250 -15.90 -26.08 -3.58
C VAL A 250 -16.76 -27.35 -3.57
N ASP A 251 -16.26 -28.46 -3.02
CA ASP A 251 -16.97 -29.73 -2.97
C ASP A 251 -18.27 -29.66 -2.15
N SER A 252 -18.33 -28.77 -1.17
CA SER A 252 -19.54 -28.63 -0.33
C SER A 252 -20.72 -28.01 -1.08
N GLY A 253 -20.45 -27.16 -2.08
CA GLY A 253 -21.46 -26.38 -2.79
C GLY A 253 -22.22 -25.36 -1.92
N VAL A 254 -21.82 -25.15 -0.67
CA VAL A 254 -22.45 -24.17 0.25
C VAL A 254 -22.06 -22.74 -0.13
N TYR A 255 -20.78 -22.54 -0.44
CA TYR A 255 -20.24 -21.24 -0.87
C TYR A 255 -19.69 -21.33 -2.29
N LYS A 256 -19.73 -20.20 -2.99
CA LYS A 256 -19.00 -19.99 -4.24
C LYS A 256 -17.89 -18.96 -4.04
N PHE A 257 -16.75 -19.20 -4.64
CA PHE A 257 -15.69 -18.19 -4.72
C PHE A 257 -16.04 -17.17 -5.79
N GLN A 258 -15.84 -15.91 -5.48
CA GLN A 258 -16.03 -14.79 -6.42
C GLN A 258 -14.91 -13.76 -6.24
N THR A 259 -14.65 -13.00 -7.30
CA THR A 259 -13.82 -11.79 -7.17
C THR A 259 -14.65 -10.70 -6.47
N PRO A 260 -13.98 -9.75 -5.78
CA PRO A 260 -14.69 -8.67 -5.08
C PRO A 260 -15.63 -7.86 -5.97
N GLY A 261 -15.20 -7.54 -7.20
CA GLY A 261 -16.03 -6.81 -8.16
C GLY A 261 -17.28 -7.58 -8.56
N MET A 262 -17.19 -8.90 -8.76
CA MET A 262 -18.34 -9.76 -9.05
C MET A 262 -19.31 -9.82 -7.87
N ALA A 263 -18.80 -10.09 -6.67
CA ALA A 263 -19.64 -10.15 -5.45
C ALA A 263 -20.35 -8.83 -5.18
N ALA A 264 -19.65 -7.71 -5.30
CA ALA A 264 -20.22 -6.37 -5.08
C ALA A 264 -21.35 -6.01 -6.07
N GLN A 265 -21.34 -6.57 -7.27
CA GLN A 265 -22.40 -6.36 -8.28
C GLN A 265 -23.58 -7.30 -8.12
N GLU A 266 -23.37 -8.51 -7.61
CA GLU A 266 -24.41 -9.52 -7.48
C GLU A 266 -25.41 -9.17 -6.35
N TYR A 267 -24.91 -8.62 -5.22
CA TYR A 267 -25.73 -8.36 -4.05
C TYR A 267 -26.10 -6.89 -3.90
N GLN A 268 -27.30 -6.63 -3.39
CA GLN A 268 -27.75 -5.27 -3.11
C GLN A 268 -27.18 -4.78 -1.77
N PRO A 269 -26.72 -3.53 -1.69
CA PRO A 269 -26.21 -2.99 -0.43
C PRO A 269 -27.27 -2.93 0.64
N VAL A 270 -26.92 -3.35 1.84
CA VAL A 270 -27.83 -3.36 2.99
C VAL A 270 -27.93 -2.01 3.71
N GLY A 271 -26.94 -1.12 3.50
CA GLY A 271 -26.89 0.19 4.14
C GLY A 271 -25.60 0.94 3.87
N PRO A 272 -25.43 2.14 4.44
CA PRO A 272 -24.19 2.90 4.33
C PRO A 272 -23.11 2.36 5.27
N PHE A 273 -21.88 2.21 4.79
CA PHE A 273 -20.70 2.01 5.63
C PHE A 273 -20.16 3.38 6.05
N ARG A 274 -20.25 3.72 7.34
CA ARG A 274 -19.92 5.07 7.84
C ARG A 274 -18.62 5.09 8.62
N ALA A 275 -17.68 5.94 8.18
CA ALA A 275 -16.45 6.21 8.89
C ALA A 275 -16.05 7.69 8.74
N VAL A 276 -16.49 8.52 9.68
CA VAL A 276 -16.11 9.94 9.76
C VAL A 276 -14.64 10.08 10.14
N ALA A 277 -14.17 9.31 11.13
CA ALA A 277 -12.76 9.18 11.48
C ALA A 277 -12.14 7.98 10.74
N PRO A 278 -10.85 8.04 10.37
CA PRO A 278 -10.19 6.96 9.67
C PRO A 278 -10.26 5.63 10.43
N VAL A 279 -10.56 4.57 9.68
CA VAL A 279 -10.46 3.17 10.12
C VAL A 279 -9.36 2.48 9.33
N SER A 280 -8.70 1.47 9.92
CA SER A 280 -7.70 0.64 9.25
C SER A 280 -7.73 -0.81 9.74
N GLY A 281 -7.13 -1.73 8.98
CA GLY A 281 -7.02 -3.14 9.34
C GLY A 281 -5.78 -3.51 10.16
N MET A 282 -4.87 -2.55 10.45
CA MET A 282 -3.54 -2.85 10.98
C MET A 282 -3.54 -3.21 12.47
N ASN A 283 -4.41 -2.64 13.27
CA ASN A 283 -4.47 -2.89 14.71
C ASN A 283 -5.89 -3.21 15.20
N ARG A 284 -5.99 -3.76 16.41
CA ARG A 284 -7.27 -4.15 17.04
C ARG A 284 -8.21 -2.97 17.34
N PHE A 285 -7.71 -1.74 17.33
CA PHE A 285 -8.51 -0.53 17.58
C PHE A 285 -9.06 0.05 16.28
N HIS A 286 -8.60 -0.47 15.13
CA HIS A 286 -8.97 0.01 13.79
C HIS A 286 -8.77 1.51 13.64
N ASP A 287 -7.65 2.03 14.13
CA ASP A 287 -7.30 3.45 14.10
C ASP A 287 -5.96 3.71 13.39
N MET A 288 -5.50 4.96 13.44
CA MET A 288 -4.29 5.41 12.75
C MET A 288 -3.03 5.38 13.63
N THR A 289 -3.11 4.84 14.84
CA THR A 289 -1.96 4.73 15.78
C THR A 289 -0.70 4.13 15.14
N PRO A 290 -0.78 3.12 14.24
CA PRO A 290 0.41 2.59 13.58
C PRO A 290 1.24 3.60 12.80
N TRP A 291 0.63 4.70 12.32
CA TRP A 291 1.30 5.70 11.46
C TRP A 291 1.24 7.15 11.98
N GLN A 292 0.38 7.43 12.96
CA GLN A 292 0.14 8.77 13.50
C GLN A 292 0.06 8.78 15.03
N GLY A 293 0.49 7.70 15.69
CA GLY A 293 0.35 7.49 17.13
C GLY A 293 1.27 8.33 18.00
N ASN A 294 2.31 8.95 17.43
CA ASN A 294 3.25 9.80 18.16
C ASN A 294 3.71 11.00 17.33
N GLU A 295 4.39 11.95 17.98
CA GLU A 295 4.85 13.20 17.37
C GLU A 295 5.86 12.97 16.24
N LEU A 296 6.73 11.94 16.34
CA LEU A 296 7.72 11.62 15.30
C LEU A 296 7.03 11.25 13.97
N GLN A 297 6.01 10.40 14.05
CA GLN A 297 5.23 9.97 12.90
C GLN A 297 4.47 11.14 12.27
N GLN A 298 3.83 11.96 13.10
CA GLN A 298 3.06 13.12 12.64
C GLN A 298 3.95 14.15 11.95
N GLU A 299 5.11 14.46 12.55
CA GLU A 299 6.09 15.40 11.96
C GLU A 299 6.65 14.87 10.64
N ALA A 300 7.01 13.59 10.57
CA ALA A 300 7.50 12.98 9.35
C ALA A 300 6.45 13.01 8.21
N LEU A 301 5.19 12.69 8.54
CA LEU A 301 4.09 12.73 7.58
C LEU A 301 3.81 14.15 7.09
N HIS A 302 3.79 15.12 8.01
CA HIS A 302 3.64 16.52 7.67
C HIS A 302 4.80 17.02 6.79
N LYS A 303 6.04 16.67 7.12
CA LYS A 303 7.23 17.08 6.36
C LYS A 303 7.21 16.57 4.93
N VAL A 304 6.96 15.27 4.70
CA VAL A 304 6.92 14.72 3.34
C VAL A 304 5.78 15.34 2.51
N ALA A 305 4.62 15.58 3.11
CA ALA A 305 3.50 16.23 2.46
C ALA A 305 3.83 17.69 2.08
N SER A 306 4.53 18.43 2.93
CA SER A 306 4.91 19.83 2.67
C SER A 306 5.82 20.02 1.45
N LEU A 307 6.53 18.97 1.01
CA LEU A 307 7.40 19.03 -0.16
C LEU A 307 6.66 18.97 -1.51
N GLN A 308 5.37 18.64 -1.51
CA GLN A 308 4.59 18.44 -2.73
C GLN A 308 4.65 19.64 -3.70
N SER A 309 4.47 20.85 -3.19
CA SER A 309 4.51 22.06 -4.02
C SER A 309 5.88 22.30 -4.66
N MET A 310 6.96 21.97 -3.94
CA MET A 310 8.31 22.05 -4.48
C MET A 310 8.56 20.98 -5.54
N VAL A 311 8.09 19.75 -5.31
CA VAL A 311 8.17 18.66 -6.29
C VAL A 311 7.45 19.04 -7.58
N ALA A 312 6.22 19.56 -7.46
CA ALA A 312 5.43 20.02 -8.60
C ALA A 312 6.12 21.17 -9.36
N THR A 313 6.72 22.12 -8.63
CA THR A 313 7.42 23.28 -9.21
C THR A 313 8.73 22.87 -9.91
N ALA A 314 9.52 22.00 -9.27
CA ALA A 314 10.77 21.51 -9.83
C ALA A 314 10.55 20.69 -11.11
N ASN A 315 9.40 20.01 -11.21
CA ASN A 315 8.96 19.23 -12.38
C ASN A 315 10.08 18.34 -12.95
N ARG A 316 10.68 17.52 -12.08
CA ARG A 316 11.73 16.55 -12.43
C ARG A 316 11.30 15.15 -12.03
N GLU A 317 11.14 14.27 -13.00
CA GLU A 317 10.67 12.90 -12.82
C GLU A 317 11.47 12.15 -11.74
N ALA A 318 12.78 12.20 -11.77
CA ALA A 318 13.65 11.53 -10.78
C ALA A 318 13.42 12.02 -9.35
N LEU A 319 13.20 13.33 -9.11
CA LEU A 319 12.91 13.86 -7.78
C LEU A 319 11.48 13.53 -7.35
N SER A 320 10.54 13.51 -8.29
CA SER A 320 9.16 13.09 -8.05
C SER A 320 9.10 11.62 -7.64
N GLU A 321 9.78 10.73 -8.35
CA GLU A 321 9.85 9.30 -8.00
C GLU A 321 10.45 9.06 -6.60
N ILE A 322 11.50 9.79 -6.23
CA ILE A 322 12.08 9.73 -4.88
C ILE A 322 11.03 10.13 -3.84
N TRP A 323 10.36 11.28 -4.04
CA TRP A 323 9.34 11.76 -3.13
C TRP A 323 8.15 10.80 -3.02
N GLU A 324 7.69 10.22 -4.14
CA GLU A 324 6.63 9.21 -4.16
C GLU A 324 7.00 7.98 -3.33
N ARG A 325 8.21 7.45 -3.49
CA ARG A 325 8.70 6.29 -2.73
C ARG A 325 8.81 6.58 -1.23
N LEU A 326 9.15 7.82 -0.85
CA LEU A 326 9.23 8.24 0.55
C LEU A 326 7.88 8.30 1.26
N GLN A 327 6.75 8.27 0.55
CA GLN A 327 5.41 8.25 1.14
C GLN A 327 4.94 6.85 1.57
N CYS A 328 5.74 5.78 1.36
CA CYS A 328 5.39 4.42 1.76
C CYS A 328 5.07 4.34 3.26
N SER A 329 3.99 3.67 3.59
CA SER A 329 3.48 3.53 4.97
C SER A 329 4.48 2.89 5.94
N ASP A 330 5.34 2.00 5.44
CA ASP A 330 6.34 1.30 6.26
C ASP A 330 7.29 2.28 6.99
N TYR A 331 7.68 3.39 6.35
CA TYR A 331 8.62 4.33 6.97
C TYR A 331 8.01 5.00 8.20
N PHE A 332 6.73 5.31 8.17
CA PHE A 332 6.02 5.87 9.32
C PHE A 332 5.78 4.81 10.40
N TYR A 333 5.45 3.58 10.00
CA TYR A 333 5.30 2.46 10.91
C TYR A 333 6.57 2.20 11.73
N TYR A 334 7.75 2.28 11.12
CA TYR A 334 9.04 2.10 11.81
C TYR A 334 9.34 3.16 12.88
N MET A 335 8.65 4.29 12.86
CA MET A 335 8.75 5.36 13.88
C MET A 335 7.72 5.18 15.02
N GLY A 336 6.88 4.14 14.95
CA GLY A 336 5.87 3.84 15.97
C GLY A 336 6.51 3.38 17.26
N THR A 337 6.20 4.04 18.38
CA THR A 337 6.74 3.70 19.70
C THR A 337 6.00 2.54 20.36
N GLU A 338 4.69 2.43 20.12
CA GLU A 338 3.85 1.39 20.71
C GLU A 338 4.15 0.00 20.14
N PHE A 339 4.46 -0.07 18.84
CA PHE A 339 4.63 -1.34 18.11
C PHE A 339 6.10 -1.78 17.98
N PHE A 340 7.04 -0.93 18.35
CA PHE A 340 8.46 -1.11 18.07
C PHE A 340 9.04 -2.44 18.58
N ASN A 341 8.62 -2.89 19.77
CA ASN A 341 9.10 -4.13 20.39
C ASN A 341 7.98 -5.16 20.59
N ASN A 342 6.83 -5.00 19.94
CA ASN A 342 5.69 -5.91 20.14
C ASN A 342 5.49 -6.81 18.92
N PRO A 343 6.01 -8.08 18.96
CA PRO A 343 5.88 -9.01 17.84
C PRO A 343 4.42 -9.38 17.52
N THR A 344 3.49 -9.10 18.43
CA THR A 344 2.06 -9.39 18.23
C THR A 344 1.42 -8.50 17.18
N TYR A 345 1.99 -7.32 16.92
CA TYR A 345 1.47 -6.32 15.98
C TYR A 345 2.37 -6.06 14.77
N GLY A 346 3.58 -6.63 14.75
CA GLY A 346 4.54 -6.36 13.68
C GLY A 346 4.64 -7.52 12.70
N TYR A 347 4.16 -7.34 11.48
CA TYR A 347 4.39 -8.28 10.38
C TYR A 347 5.83 -8.23 9.87
N LYS A 348 6.50 -7.10 10.04
CA LYS A 348 7.86 -6.88 9.53
C LYS A 348 8.81 -6.52 10.66
N PRO A 349 9.99 -7.15 10.72
CA PRO A 349 11.02 -6.72 11.64
C PRO A 349 11.43 -5.28 11.32
N ASN A 350 11.48 -4.43 12.34
CA ASN A 350 11.93 -3.06 12.17
C ASN A 350 13.44 -3.04 11.86
N PRO A 351 13.90 -2.47 10.75
CA PRO A 351 15.31 -2.43 10.37
C PRO A 351 16.15 -1.48 11.23
N TYR A 352 15.49 -0.64 12.03
CA TYR A 352 16.11 0.34 12.91
C TYR A 352 16.18 -0.15 14.34
N LYS A 353 17.15 0.37 15.12
CA LYS A 353 17.32 0.01 16.54
C LYS A 353 16.35 0.76 17.45
N SER A 354 15.74 1.84 16.98
CA SER A 354 14.74 2.61 17.71
C SER A 354 13.87 3.43 16.76
N PRO A 355 12.66 3.86 17.19
CA PRO A 355 11.83 4.80 16.44
C PRO A 355 12.55 6.12 16.13
N TYR A 356 13.40 6.58 17.04
CA TYR A 356 14.21 7.79 16.88
C TYR A 356 15.27 7.63 15.76
N GLU A 357 15.91 6.47 15.65
CA GLU A 357 16.85 6.21 14.54
C GLU A 357 16.12 6.23 13.20
N ALA A 358 14.94 5.62 13.12
CA ALA A 358 14.10 5.66 11.92
C ALA A 358 13.72 7.11 11.56
N PHE A 359 13.26 7.89 12.52
CA PHE A 359 12.89 9.28 12.34
C PHE A 359 14.05 10.16 11.87
N ILE A 360 15.20 10.10 12.57
CA ILE A 360 16.37 10.90 12.21
C ILE A 360 16.86 10.56 10.79
N ASN A 361 16.92 9.27 10.46
CA ASN A 361 17.32 8.83 9.12
C ASN A 361 16.37 9.38 8.05
N TYR A 362 15.07 9.29 8.27
CA TYR A 362 14.05 9.74 7.35
C TYR A 362 14.06 11.28 7.18
N MET A 363 14.15 12.02 8.28
CA MET A 363 14.20 13.49 8.25
C MET A 363 15.46 14.04 7.58
N ASN A 364 16.62 13.39 7.73
CA ASN A 364 17.84 13.75 7.00
C ASN A 364 17.64 13.58 5.49
N ILE A 365 16.99 12.49 5.06
CA ILE A 365 16.68 12.27 3.64
C ILE A 365 15.72 13.36 3.13
N LEU A 366 14.65 13.66 3.86
CA LEU A 366 13.71 14.73 3.48
C LEU A 366 14.39 16.10 3.43
N GLY A 367 15.29 16.39 4.37
CA GLY A 367 16.06 17.65 4.38
C GLY A 367 16.98 17.79 3.16
N ASP A 368 17.62 16.70 2.74
CA ASP A 368 18.43 16.73 1.51
C ASP A 368 17.57 16.84 0.24
N LEU A 369 16.45 16.12 0.19
CA LEU A 369 15.50 16.23 -0.92
C LEU A 369 14.96 17.66 -1.06
N GLU A 370 14.56 18.29 0.05
CA GLU A 370 14.10 19.68 0.07
C GLU A 370 15.16 20.64 -0.47
N ARG A 371 16.40 20.49 -0.02
CA ARG A 371 17.53 21.29 -0.50
C ARG A 371 17.72 21.15 -2.02
N ARG A 372 17.72 19.92 -2.53
CA ARG A 372 17.87 19.63 -3.98
C ARG A 372 16.72 20.19 -4.81
N LEU A 373 15.49 20.09 -4.29
CA LEU A 373 14.32 20.71 -4.93
C LEU A 373 14.47 22.23 -4.98
N GLY A 374 14.91 22.87 -3.88
CA GLY A 374 15.17 24.30 -3.83
C GLY A 374 16.24 24.75 -4.80
N GLU A 375 17.38 24.06 -4.83
CA GLU A 375 18.50 24.34 -5.76
C GLU A 375 18.03 24.23 -7.22
N ARG A 376 17.22 23.22 -7.54
CA ARG A 376 16.72 23.04 -8.89
C ARG A 376 15.74 24.14 -9.31
N ILE A 377 14.82 24.52 -8.42
CA ILE A 377 13.87 25.61 -8.66
C ILE A 377 14.62 26.94 -8.89
N GLU A 378 15.64 27.23 -8.09
CA GLU A 378 16.44 28.45 -8.25
C GLU A 378 17.27 28.42 -9.54
N GLN A 379 17.81 27.27 -9.94
CA GLN A 379 18.49 27.11 -11.22
C GLN A 379 17.56 27.36 -12.39
N ASP A 380 16.35 26.73 -12.39
CA ASP A 380 15.37 26.93 -13.46
C ASP A 380 14.94 28.40 -13.57
N LYS A 381 14.79 29.13 -12.44
CA LYS A 381 14.54 30.57 -12.45
C LYS A 381 15.70 31.36 -13.09
N THR A 382 16.92 30.98 -12.77
CA THR A 382 18.12 31.64 -13.32
C THR A 382 18.25 31.38 -14.82
N ASP A 383 18.04 30.13 -15.24
CA ASP A 383 18.09 29.72 -16.64
C ASP A 383 16.99 30.40 -17.51
N ALA A 384 15.90 30.83 -16.89
CA ALA A 384 14.79 31.53 -17.56
C ALA A 384 15.04 33.04 -17.72
N LEU A 385 16.09 33.60 -17.11
CA LEU A 385 16.42 35.03 -17.23
C LEU A 385 16.96 35.37 -18.63
N SER A 386 16.50 36.48 -19.20
CA SER A 386 17.08 37.04 -20.42
C SER A 386 18.44 37.66 -20.12
N ASP A 387 19.30 37.78 -21.16
CA ASP A 387 20.61 38.42 -21.04
C ASP A 387 20.52 39.84 -20.45
N ASP A 388 19.48 40.61 -20.78
CA ASP A 388 19.29 41.95 -20.23
C ASP A 388 18.91 41.92 -18.75
N GLN A 389 18.07 40.98 -18.31
CA GLN A 389 17.79 40.79 -16.90
C GLN A 389 19.00 40.36 -16.11
N ILE A 390 19.83 39.47 -16.67
CA ILE A 390 21.12 39.07 -16.04
C ILE A 390 22.03 40.28 -15.87
N ARG A 391 22.17 41.13 -16.90
CA ARG A 391 22.99 42.36 -16.81
C ARG A 391 22.47 43.30 -15.75
N ASP A 392 21.18 43.51 -15.65
CA ASP A 392 20.59 44.38 -14.64
C ASP A 392 20.81 43.85 -13.22
N ILE A 393 20.71 42.55 -13.00
CA ILE A 393 20.99 41.88 -11.70
C ILE A 393 22.48 42.06 -11.35
N ILE A 394 23.38 41.79 -12.28
CA ILE A 394 24.83 41.97 -12.08
C ILE A 394 25.15 43.42 -11.68
N SER A 395 24.62 44.40 -12.45
CA SER A 395 24.81 45.83 -12.17
C SER A 395 24.31 46.24 -10.79
N HIS A 396 23.16 45.64 -10.35
CA HIS A 396 22.62 45.91 -9.02
C HIS A 396 23.57 45.40 -7.91
N TYR A 397 24.01 44.16 -7.99
CA TYR A 397 24.93 43.58 -7.00
C TYR A 397 26.33 44.26 -7.00
N GLU A 398 26.85 44.67 -8.15
CA GLU A 398 28.08 45.43 -8.22
C GLU A 398 28.00 46.74 -7.44
N LYS A 399 26.87 47.46 -7.52
CA LYS A 399 26.61 48.68 -6.74
C LYS A 399 26.55 48.40 -5.23
N GLU A 400 25.85 47.34 -4.83
CA GLU A 400 25.78 46.95 -3.42
C GLU A 400 27.16 46.58 -2.86
N ILE A 401 27.93 45.77 -3.61
CA ILE A 401 29.31 45.41 -3.24
C ILE A 401 30.18 46.62 -3.09
N ALA A 402 30.08 47.60 -4.01
CA ALA A 402 30.83 48.85 -3.92
C ALA A 402 30.48 49.66 -2.68
N LEU A 403 29.18 49.72 -2.32
CA LEU A 403 28.71 50.39 -1.11
C LEU A 403 29.22 49.70 0.17
N LEU A 404 29.20 48.37 0.21
CA LEU A 404 29.71 47.58 1.34
C LEU A 404 31.24 47.74 1.50
N LYS A 405 31.99 47.75 0.38
CA LYS A 405 33.45 48.02 0.40
C LYS A 405 33.77 49.42 0.91
N GLN A 406 32.93 50.42 0.57
CA GLN A 406 33.10 51.78 1.07
C GLN A 406 32.85 51.85 2.57
N LYS A 407 31.88 51.10 3.12
CA LYS A 407 31.59 51.01 4.57
C LYS A 407 32.72 50.29 5.35
N LEU A 408 33.43 49.34 4.71
CA LEU A 408 34.57 48.65 5.33
C LEU A 408 35.86 49.48 5.34
N ALA A 409 35.95 50.49 4.48
CA ALA A 409 37.14 51.37 4.37
C ALA A 409 37.06 52.60 5.28
N ASN A 410 35.88 52.90 5.88
CA ASN A 410 35.63 53.91 6.88
C ASN A 410 35.50 53.27 8.27
#